data_3f4ad58098f4e14640f289c84c6be8e5
#
_entry.id   3f4ad58098f4e14640f289c84c6be8e5
#
_cell.length_a   1.000
_cell.length_b   1.000
_cell.length_c   1.000
_cell.angle_alpha   90.00
_cell.angle_beta   90.00
_cell.angle_gamma   90.00
#
_symmetry.space_group_name_H-M   'P 1'
#
loop_
_entity.id
_entity.type
_entity.pdbx_description
1 polymer ?
#
loop_
_entity_poly.entity_id
_entity_poly.type
_entity_poly.pdbx_seq_one_letter_code
_entity_poly.pdbx_strand_id
1 'polypeptide(L)'
;MHKKIDGFTLIEIVIVLAIIAVMASVAVLKVSSISQGGFLNKANKIAVFFEVLGDHAVYTNSFLVCEPNPVGLDCKKYKNDEWSDIPLSKITTWKWPEDIKIEQVKINGRIMKQGDKIYFTPDYRANLLSIRITNGKFSAWVDNDLTGNYKVSY
;
A
#
# COMPACT_ATOMS: atom_id res chain seq x y z
N MET A 1 55.90 15.37 38.40
CA MET A 1 54.77 16.04 37.77
C MET A 1 53.53 15.18 38.03
N HIS A 2 52.67 15.60 39.00
CA HIS A 2 51.38 14.91 39.23
C HIS A 2 50.34 15.49 38.29
N LYS A 3 49.83 14.68 37.37
CA LYS A 3 48.74 15.03 36.49
C LYS A 3 47.46 15.01 37.34
N LYS A 4 46.87 16.20 37.59
CA LYS A 4 45.55 16.31 38.22
C LYS A 4 44.53 15.62 37.33
N ILE A 5 43.84 14.62 37.82
CA ILE A 5 42.71 13.99 37.17
C ILE A 5 41.50 14.73 37.70
N ASP A 6 40.95 15.62 36.89
CA ASP A 6 39.67 16.29 37.20
C ASP A 6 38.53 15.26 37.08
N GLY A 7 37.87 14.97 38.20
CA GLY A 7 36.70 14.08 38.20
C GLY A 7 35.43 14.81 37.71
N PHE A 8 34.55 14.08 37.01
CA PHE A 8 33.26 14.61 36.61
C PHE A 8 32.42 15.00 37.81
N THR A 9 31.77 16.14 37.73
CA THR A 9 30.85 16.61 38.74
C THR A 9 29.48 15.90 38.59
N LEU A 10 28.77 15.68 39.72
CA LEU A 10 27.45 15.06 39.71
C LEU A 10 26.46 15.84 38.84
N ILE A 11 26.57 17.18 38.83
CA ILE A 11 25.72 18.04 38.01
C ILE A 11 25.94 17.85 36.50
N GLU A 12 27.18 17.61 36.08
CA GLU A 12 27.52 17.38 34.69
C GLU A 12 26.89 16.09 34.14
N ILE A 13 26.88 15.03 34.93
CA ILE A 13 26.19 13.79 34.58
C ILE A 13 24.69 13.98 34.51
N VAL A 14 24.08 14.75 35.42
CA VAL A 14 22.63 15.03 35.40
C VAL A 14 22.22 15.80 34.15
N ILE A 15 23.03 16.80 33.74
CA ILE A 15 22.76 17.59 32.54
C ILE A 15 22.87 16.71 31.29
N VAL A 16 23.89 15.86 31.18
CA VAL A 16 24.06 14.95 30.06
C VAL A 16 22.88 13.97 29.95
N LEU A 17 22.44 13.38 31.05
CA LEU A 17 21.27 12.50 31.07
C LEU A 17 19.99 13.20 30.65
N ALA A 18 19.81 14.47 31.10
CA ALA A 18 18.66 15.27 30.68
C ALA A 18 18.63 15.53 29.17
N ILE A 19 19.77 15.87 28.59
CA ILE A 19 19.91 16.09 27.14
C ILE A 19 19.64 14.79 26.36
N ILE A 20 20.20 13.66 26.80
CA ILE A 20 19.96 12.36 26.16
C ILE A 20 18.48 11.99 26.23
N ALA A 21 17.80 12.21 27.34
CA ALA A 21 16.37 11.91 27.50
C ALA A 21 15.51 12.74 26.54
N VAL A 22 15.82 14.04 26.37
CA VAL A 22 15.10 14.90 25.41
C VAL A 22 15.37 14.45 23.95
N MET A 23 16.61 14.14 23.59
CA MET A 23 16.95 13.66 22.26
C MET A 23 16.29 12.30 21.95
N ALA A 24 16.24 11.39 22.91
CA ALA A 24 15.60 10.09 22.75
C ALA A 24 14.10 10.24 22.50
N SER A 25 13.40 11.15 23.19
CA SER A 25 11.96 11.37 23.00
C SER A 25 11.62 11.88 21.59
N VAL A 26 12.44 12.75 21.01
CA VAL A 26 12.25 13.28 19.64
C VAL A 26 12.53 12.19 18.58
N ALA A 27 13.51 11.31 18.83
CA ALA A 27 13.85 10.23 17.91
C ALA A 27 12.71 9.21 17.75
N VAL A 28 12.02 8.86 18.85
CA VAL A 28 10.88 7.91 18.82
C VAL A 28 9.73 8.44 17.98
N LEU A 29 9.41 9.72 18.08
CA LEU A 29 8.33 10.35 17.28
C LEU A 29 8.65 10.33 15.77
N LYS A 30 9.90 10.57 15.38
CA LYS A 30 10.30 10.52 13.96
C LYS A 30 10.23 9.13 13.37
N VAL A 31 10.63 8.09 14.10
CA VAL A 31 10.59 6.70 13.62
C VAL A 31 9.15 6.24 13.37
N SER A 32 8.20 6.60 14.23
CA SER A 32 6.80 6.22 14.04
C SER A 32 6.16 6.92 12.82
N SER A 33 6.44 8.19 12.60
CA SER A 33 5.94 8.94 11.43
C SER A 33 6.53 8.42 10.10
N ILE A 34 7.81 8.06 10.09
CA ILE A 34 8.46 7.47 8.90
C ILE A 34 7.82 6.11 8.56
N SER A 35 7.51 5.28 9.56
CA SER A 35 6.88 3.97 9.33
C SER A 35 5.45 4.09 8.80
N GLN A 36 4.68 5.08 9.26
CA GLN A 36 3.34 5.37 8.74
C GLN A 36 3.39 5.91 7.31
N GLY A 37 4.30 6.86 7.02
CA GLY A 37 4.52 7.37 5.68
C GLY A 37 4.93 6.26 4.69
N GLY A 38 5.79 5.34 5.11
CA GLY A 38 6.16 4.17 4.33
C GLY A 38 4.97 3.26 4.01
N PHE A 39 4.09 3.02 4.98
CA PHE A 39 2.85 2.26 4.76
C PHE A 39 1.91 2.95 3.79
N LEU A 40 1.68 4.27 3.95
CA LEU A 40 0.82 5.05 3.05
C LEU A 40 1.37 5.10 1.62
N ASN A 41 2.68 5.20 1.44
CA ASN A 41 3.29 5.10 0.11
C ASN A 41 3.03 3.76 -0.55
N LYS A 42 3.05 2.65 0.20
CA LYS A 42 2.70 1.32 -0.32
C LYS A 42 1.21 1.22 -0.66
N ALA A 43 0.34 1.79 0.17
CA ALA A 43 -1.10 1.88 -0.09
C ALA A 43 -1.39 2.67 -1.37
N ASN A 44 -0.74 3.83 -1.55
CA ASN A 44 -0.87 4.63 -2.77
C ASN A 44 -0.36 3.90 -4.02
N LYS A 45 0.69 3.08 -3.91
CA LYS A 45 1.15 2.25 -5.05
C LYS A 45 0.08 1.25 -5.47
N ILE A 46 -0.68 0.70 -4.52
CA ILE A 46 -1.82 -0.18 -4.81
C ILE A 46 -2.91 0.60 -5.54
N ALA A 47 -3.29 1.78 -5.03
CA ALA A 47 -4.27 2.66 -5.66
C ALA A 47 -3.90 2.98 -7.12
N VAL A 48 -2.69 3.50 -7.34
CA VAL A 48 -2.17 3.82 -8.67
C VAL A 48 -2.14 2.59 -9.59
N PHE A 49 -1.81 1.42 -9.06
CA PHE A 49 -1.81 0.20 -9.87
C PHE A 49 -3.22 -0.15 -10.39
N PHE A 50 -4.24 0.00 -9.56
CA PHE A 50 -5.63 -0.22 -9.98
C PHE A 50 -6.11 0.84 -10.98
N GLU A 51 -5.69 2.11 -10.83
CA GLU A 51 -5.94 3.16 -11.83
C GLU A 51 -5.32 2.79 -13.18
N VAL A 52 -4.07 2.35 -13.19
CA VAL A 52 -3.38 1.90 -14.41
C VAL A 52 -4.09 0.73 -15.09
N LEU A 53 -4.67 -0.21 -14.31
CA LEU A 53 -5.49 -1.30 -14.89
C LEU A 53 -6.75 -0.77 -15.55
N GLY A 54 -7.46 0.16 -14.90
CA GLY A 54 -8.63 0.83 -15.46
C GLY A 54 -8.31 1.58 -16.76
N ASP A 55 -7.28 2.42 -16.73
CA ASP A 55 -6.81 3.17 -17.90
C ASP A 55 -6.39 2.24 -19.05
N HIS A 56 -5.71 1.13 -18.72
CA HIS A 56 -5.31 0.15 -19.72
C HIS A 56 -6.52 -0.51 -20.39
N ALA A 57 -7.57 -0.84 -19.61
CA ALA A 57 -8.81 -1.40 -20.15
C ALA A 57 -9.47 -0.43 -21.16
N VAL A 58 -9.56 0.85 -20.79
CA VAL A 58 -10.12 1.91 -21.65
C VAL A 58 -9.26 2.14 -22.88
N TYR A 59 -7.96 2.36 -22.71
CA TYR A 59 -7.04 2.68 -23.80
C TYR A 59 -6.94 1.57 -24.84
N THR A 60 -6.97 0.31 -24.40
CA THR A 60 -6.88 -0.85 -25.31
C THR A 60 -8.24 -1.33 -25.81
N ASN A 61 -9.34 -0.72 -25.34
CA ASN A 61 -10.70 -1.14 -25.58
C ASN A 61 -10.89 -2.66 -25.33
N SER A 62 -10.48 -3.09 -24.14
CA SER A 62 -10.50 -4.50 -23.75
C SER A 62 -11.02 -4.66 -22.30
N PHE A 63 -11.62 -5.82 -22.01
CA PHE A 63 -11.97 -6.17 -20.65
C PHE A 63 -10.76 -6.77 -19.95
N LEU A 64 -10.46 -6.31 -18.74
CA LEU A 64 -9.49 -6.95 -17.87
C LEU A 64 -10.21 -7.70 -16.76
N VAL A 65 -9.71 -8.87 -16.44
CA VAL A 65 -10.20 -9.69 -15.35
C VAL A 65 -9.02 -10.05 -14.47
N CYS A 66 -9.09 -9.65 -13.20
CA CYS A 66 -8.03 -9.88 -12.23
C CYS A 66 -8.54 -10.79 -11.10
N GLU A 67 -7.75 -11.78 -10.76
CA GLU A 67 -7.98 -12.69 -9.64
C GLU A 67 -6.97 -12.38 -8.54
N PRO A 68 -7.41 -11.87 -7.38
CA PRO A 68 -6.53 -11.64 -6.25
C PRO A 68 -6.11 -12.96 -5.62
N ASN A 69 -4.84 -13.05 -5.28
CA ASN A 69 -4.27 -14.16 -4.54
C ASN A 69 -3.42 -13.63 -3.36
N PRO A 70 -2.97 -14.47 -2.44
CA PRO A 70 -2.20 -14.03 -1.27
C PRO A 70 -0.88 -13.30 -1.60
N VAL A 71 -0.35 -13.51 -2.80
CA VAL A 71 0.94 -12.95 -3.24
C VAL A 71 0.76 -11.71 -4.09
N GLY A 72 -0.37 -11.60 -4.82
CA GLY A 72 -0.57 -10.51 -5.76
C GLY A 72 -1.91 -10.57 -6.49
N LEU A 73 -1.88 -10.13 -7.72
CA LEU A 73 -3.00 -10.12 -8.67
C LEU A 73 -2.57 -10.79 -9.97
N ASP A 74 -3.36 -11.74 -10.44
CA ASP A 74 -3.20 -12.35 -11.75
C ASP A 74 -4.26 -11.80 -12.69
N CYS A 75 -3.84 -11.07 -13.71
CA CYS A 75 -4.73 -10.37 -14.63
C CYS A 75 -4.62 -10.93 -16.05
N LYS A 76 -5.78 -11.09 -16.71
CA LYS A 76 -5.90 -11.44 -18.13
C LYS A 76 -6.78 -10.43 -18.84
N LYS A 77 -6.57 -10.24 -20.13
CA LYS A 77 -7.44 -9.43 -20.97
C LYS A 77 -8.29 -10.28 -21.88
N TYR A 78 -9.52 -9.82 -22.11
CA TYR A 78 -10.44 -10.40 -23.09
C TYR A 78 -10.70 -9.38 -24.19
N LYS A 79 -10.41 -9.77 -25.42
CA LYS A 79 -10.63 -8.97 -26.64
C LYS A 79 -10.81 -9.89 -27.84
N ASN A 80 -11.76 -9.56 -28.73
CA ASN A 80 -12.04 -10.33 -29.95
C ASN A 80 -12.35 -11.82 -29.68
N ASP A 81 -13.14 -12.08 -28.62
CA ASP A 81 -13.54 -13.41 -28.18
C ASP A 81 -12.40 -14.33 -27.69
N GLU A 82 -11.21 -13.74 -27.40
CA GLU A 82 -10.07 -14.48 -26.90
C GLU A 82 -9.54 -13.92 -25.57
N TRP A 83 -9.15 -14.83 -24.69
CA TRP A 83 -8.38 -14.51 -23.48
C TRP A 83 -6.89 -14.51 -23.80
N SER A 84 -6.21 -13.46 -23.40
CA SER A 84 -4.77 -13.34 -23.62
C SER A 84 -4.10 -12.69 -22.41
N ASP A 85 -2.82 -12.92 -22.27
CA ASP A 85 -2.01 -12.21 -21.30
C ASP A 85 -1.87 -10.73 -21.68
N ILE A 86 -1.74 -9.89 -20.67
CA ILE A 86 -1.54 -8.46 -20.89
C ILE A 86 -0.08 -8.27 -21.32
N PRO A 87 0.21 -7.57 -22.43
CA PRO A 87 1.57 -7.47 -22.99
C PRO A 87 2.62 -6.84 -22.08
N LEU A 88 2.19 -6.21 -21.00
CA LEU A 88 3.05 -5.61 -19.97
C LEU A 88 3.27 -6.65 -18.88
N SER A 89 4.39 -7.33 -18.88
CA SER A 89 4.75 -8.38 -17.91
C SER A 89 4.61 -7.97 -16.43
N LYS A 90 4.71 -6.65 -16.15
CA LYS A 90 4.50 -6.08 -14.79
C LYS A 90 3.04 -5.98 -14.37
N ILE A 91 2.10 -6.06 -15.31
CA ILE A 91 0.65 -6.00 -15.05
C ILE A 91 0.05 -7.40 -14.98
N THR A 92 0.56 -8.35 -15.75
CA THR A 92 0.02 -9.72 -15.82
C THR A 92 0.09 -10.42 -14.46
N THR A 93 1.20 -10.26 -13.75
CA THR A 93 1.41 -10.84 -12.42
C THR A 93 1.99 -9.78 -11.49
N TRP A 94 1.12 -9.01 -10.87
CA TRP A 94 1.54 -7.97 -9.94
C TRP A 94 1.59 -8.51 -8.51
N LYS A 95 2.67 -8.21 -7.79
CA LYS A 95 2.85 -8.64 -6.41
C LYS A 95 2.49 -7.52 -5.44
N TRP A 96 1.82 -7.89 -4.35
CA TRP A 96 1.59 -6.95 -3.26
C TRP A 96 2.92 -6.39 -2.74
N PRO A 97 2.98 -5.10 -2.37
CA PRO A 97 4.17 -4.56 -1.72
C PRO A 97 4.56 -5.38 -0.49
N GLU A 98 5.86 -5.52 -0.24
CA GLU A 98 6.36 -6.21 0.95
C GLU A 98 5.71 -5.65 2.23
N ASP A 99 5.45 -6.53 3.19
CA ASP A 99 4.79 -6.26 4.48
C ASP A 99 3.32 -5.84 4.38
N ILE A 100 2.73 -5.78 3.18
CA ILE A 100 1.29 -5.53 3.02
C ILE A 100 0.54 -6.85 2.94
N LYS A 101 -0.49 -6.97 3.77
CA LYS A 101 -1.48 -8.05 3.74
C LYS A 101 -2.83 -7.49 3.35
N ILE A 102 -3.54 -8.21 2.50
CA ILE A 102 -4.93 -7.91 2.17
C ILE A 102 -5.80 -8.58 3.23
N GLU A 103 -6.52 -7.77 4.01
CA GLU A 103 -7.46 -8.29 5.02
C GLU A 103 -8.83 -8.56 4.44
N GLN A 104 -9.30 -7.68 3.56
CA GLN A 104 -10.63 -7.77 3.00
C GLN A 104 -10.70 -7.11 1.63
N VAL A 105 -11.44 -7.71 0.72
CA VAL A 105 -11.82 -7.10 -0.56
C VAL A 105 -13.33 -7.06 -0.62
N LYS A 106 -13.90 -5.92 -1.00
CA LYS A 106 -15.33 -5.76 -1.27
C LYS A 106 -15.52 -5.37 -2.72
N ILE A 107 -16.49 -5.97 -3.37
CA ILE A 107 -16.92 -5.65 -4.72
C ILE A 107 -18.40 -5.26 -4.67
N ASN A 108 -18.73 -4.05 -5.07
CA ASN A 108 -20.10 -3.50 -5.00
C ASN A 108 -20.72 -3.63 -3.59
N GLY A 109 -19.90 -3.37 -2.55
CA GLY A 109 -20.31 -3.45 -1.14
C GLY A 109 -20.34 -4.88 -0.55
N ARG A 110 -20.18 -5.94 -1.34
CA ARG A 110 -20.17 -7.32 -0.87
C ARG A 110 -18.73 -7.81 -0.66
N ILE A 111 -18.50 -8.53 0.43
CA ILE A 111 -17.20 -9.19 0.68
C ILE A 111 -16.96 -10.21 -0.42
N MET A 112 -15.79 -10.13 -1.02
CA MET A 112 -15.31 -11.04 -2.05
C MET A 112 -15.15 -12.46 -1.49
N LYS A 113 -15.63 -13.45 -2.24
CA LYS A 113 -15.47 -14.86 -1.95
C LYS A 113 -14.36 -15.47 -2.81
N GLN A 114 -13.90 -16.64 -2.43
CA GLN A 114 -12.95 -17.39 -3.24
C GLN A 114 -13.54 -17.68 -4.63
N GLY A 115 -12.78 -17.34 -5.68
CA GLY A 115 -13.22 -17.46 -7.08
C GLY A 115 -13.90 -16.23 -7.66
N ASP A 116 -14.24 -15.21 -6.84
CA ASP A 116 -14.72 -13.93 -7.35
C ASP A 116 -13.57 -13.21 -8.07
N LYS A 117 -13.93 -12.39 -9.07
CA LYS A 117 -12.97 -11.68 -9.93
C LYS A 117 -13.26 -10.19 -9.94
N ILE A 118 -12.19 -9.41 -10.09
CA ILE A 118 -12.26 -7.96 -10.27
C ILE A 118 -12.26 -7.69 -11.77
N TYR A 119 -13.23 -6.91 -12.24
CA TYR A 119 -13.40 -6.57 -13.65
C TYR A 119 -13.10 -5.10 -13.88
N PHE A 120 -12.32 -4.82 -14.93
CA PHE A 120 -12.11 -3.48 -15.46
C PHE A 120 -12.66 -3.45 -16.89
N THR A 121 -13.52 -2.48 -17.15
CA THR A 121 -14.27 -2.39 -18.41
C THR A 121 -13.83 -1.17 -19.21
N PRO A 122 -13.94 -1.21 -20.56
CA PRO A 122 -13.51 -0.11 -21.43
C PRO A 122 -14.32 1.19 -21.23
N ASP A 123 -15.47 1.11 -20.61
CA ASP A 123 -16.38 2.24 -20.38
C ASP A 123 -16.26 2.83 -18.96
N TYR A 124 -15.18 2.55 -18.24
CA TYR A 124 -14.97 2.92 -16.82
C TYR A 124 -16.07 2.44 -15.85
N ARG A 125 -16.99 1.61 -16.27
CA ARG A 125 -17.98 1.00 -15.35
C ARG A 125 -17.34 -0.09 -14.51
N ALA A 126 -16.27 0.28 -13.82
CA ALA A 126 -15.60 -0.62 -12.90
C ALA A 126 -16.52 -0.97 -11.73
N ASN A 127 -16.33 -2.15 -11.19
CA ASN A 127 -16.93 -2.48 -9.90
C ASN A 127 -16.48 -1.46 -8.85
N LEU A 128 -17.38 -1.08 -7.94
CA LEU A 128 -16.98 -0.37 -6.73
C LEU A 128 -16.10 -1.31 -5.92
N LEU A 129 -14.82 -1.03 -5.88
CA LEU A 129 -13.80 -1.84 -5.24
C LEU A 129 -13.33 -1.17 -3.95
N SER A 130 -13.35 -1.91 -2.87
CA SER A 130 -12.84 -1.49 -1.57
C SER A 130 -11.89 -2.55 -1.06
N ILE A 131 -10.63 -2.20 -0.85
CA ILE A 131 -9.60 -3.13 -0.38
C ILE A 131 -9.06 -2.66 0.97
N ARG A 132 -9.22 -3.47 1.99
CA ARG A 132 -8.58 -3.24 3.28
C ARG A 132 -7.22 -3.90 3.32
N ILE A 133 -6.21 -3.09 3.58
CA ILE A 133 -4.81 -3.51 3.67
C ILE A 133 -4.26 -3.22 5.05
N THR A 134 -3.30 -4.04 5.48
CA THR A 134 -2.58 -3.84 6.75
C THR A 134 -1.14 -4.29 6.64
N ASN A 135 -0.29 -3.75 7.50
CA ASN A 135 1.05 -4.29 7.77
C ASN A 135 1.19 -4.83 9.20
N GLY A 136 0.06 -5.06 9.89
CA GLY A 136 0.00 -5.49 11.29
C GLY A 136 0.08 -4.34 12.30
N LYS A 137 0.56 -3.16 11.91
CA LYS A 137 0.63 -1.96 12.76
C LYS A 137 -0.34 -0.87 12.31
N PHE A 138 -0.50 -0.71 11.01
CA PHE A 138 -1.40 0.26 10.37
C PHE A 138 -2.35 -0.47 9.44
N SER A 139 -3.55 0.07 9.29
CA SER A 139 -4.55 -0.40 8.32
C SER A 139 -5.07 0.79 7.52
N ALA A 140 -5.43 0.57 6.26
CA ALA A 140 -6.05 1.55 5.40
C ALA A 140 -7.02 0.88 4.44
N TRP A 141 -7.94 1.67 3.90
CA TRP A 141 -8.79 1.29 2.79
C TRP A 141 -8.27 1.91 1.50
N VAL A 142 -8.31 1.16 0.43
CA VAL A 142 -8.11 1.63 -0.94
C VAL A 142 -9.45 1.48 -1.63
N ASP A 143 -10.12 2.59 -1.88
CA ASP A 143 -11.48 2.65 -2.42
C ASP A 143 -11.47 3.36 -3.76
N ASN A 144 -12.21 2.85 -4.76
CA ASN A 144 -12.46 3.60 -5.97
C ASN A 144 -13.80 4.34 -5.90
N ASP A 145 -13.88 5.41 -6.67
CA ASP A 145 -15.12 6.09 -6.98
C ASP A 145 -15.71 5.59 -8.33
N LEU A 146 -16.89 6.12 -8.68
CA LEU A 146 -17.57 5.77 -9.93
C LEU A 146 -16.83 6.27 -11.19
N THR A 147 -15.81 7.09 -11.04
CA THR A 147 -15.00 7.66 -12.14
C THR A 147 -13.70 6.91 -12.36
N GLY A 148 -13.45 5.85 -11.56
CA GLY A 148 -12.25 5.03 -11.68
C GLY A 148 -11.03 5.54 -10.92
N ASN A 149 -11.16 6.65 -10.16
CA ASN A 149 -10.08 7.13 -9.30
C ASN A 149 -10.05 6.35 -7.99
N TYR A 150 -8.84 6.07 -7.51
CA TYR A 150 -8.63 5.36 -6.25
C TYR A 150 -8.12 6.32 -5.17
N LYS A 151 -8.65 6.18 -3.96
CA LYS A 151 -8.25 6.96 -2.78
C LYS A 151 -7.88 6.04 -1.64
N VAL A 152 -6.89 6.47 -0.86
CA VAL A 152 -6.48 5.81 0.37
C VAL A 152 -7.07 6.55 1.55
N SER A 153 -7.82 5.82 2.41
CA SER A 153 -8.41 6.32 3.66
C SER A 153 -8.03 5.42 4.84
N TYR A 154 -7.98 5.95 6.06
CA TYR A 154 -7.59 5.25 7.30
C TYR A 154 -8.39 5.75 8.50
#